data_c855b4289cb7f3f54f78b9965c2910d8
#
_entry.id   c855b4289cb7f3f54f78b9965c2910d8
#
_cell.length_a   1.000
_cell.length_b   1.000
_cell.length_c   1.000
_cell.angle_alpha   90.00
_cell.angle_beta   90.00
_cell.angle_gamma   90.00
#
_symmetry.space_group_name_H-M   'P 1'
#
loop_
_entity.id
_entity.type
_entity.pdbx_description
1 polymer ?
#
loop_
_entity_poly.entity_id
_entity_poly.type
_entity_poly.pdbx_seq_one_letter_code
_entity_poly.pdbx_strand_id
1 'polypeptide(L)'
;MKILVIFTGGTIGTSIKDGWADIDANTKYVLLDSYDNKDKIEFVTSSPYSTLSENLSAKHLDMLQKEIGENLTKDFDGIIVTHGTDTLQYSAAAVEYAFNGCEIPIVFVSADYPLEDPRTNGFINFKVAVEFIKSKSANGVFVSYKNNDEDVTNIHIATRVLQHCEYDANIYSIDNKPFAVYDGKVQLNNVKTENINNIGIVDYVENPCILSIESYPGNNYAYCLDNVNAIILKPYHSGTLNTANNCLVDFCKLANKKNVPVFVTGTNYGVAYKSTAIYSELGVNLVPYGTYISVYMKIWAGISLGKPIEDFVNNRIANE
;
A
#
# COMPACT_ATOMS: atom_id res chain seq x y z
N MET A 1 -2.85 27.74 5.60
CA MET A 1 -2.49 26.38 5.17
C MET A 1 -3.57 25.89 4.24
N LYS A 2 -3.18 25.24 3.15
CA LYS A 2 -4.10 24.76 2.11
C LYS A 2 -3.86 23.28 1.87
N ILE A 3 -4.88 22.46 2.01
CA ILE A 3 -4.80 20.99 1.87
C ILE A 3 -5.76 20.55 0.78
N LEU A 4 -5.24 19.74 -0.18
CA LEU A 4 -6.08 19.04 -1.14
C LEU A 4 -6.59 17.76 -0.50
N VAL A 5 -7.91 17.52 -0.59
CA VAL A 5 -8.53 16.24 -0.17
C VAL A 5 -9.10 15.56 -1.41
N ILE A 6 -8.52 14.42 -1.77
CA ILE A 6 -8.92 13.60 -2.91
C ILE A 6 -9.82 12.47 -2.42
N PHE A 7 -11.07 12.47 -2.85
CA PHE A 7 -12.04 11.44 -2.51
C PHE A 7 -12.08 10.36 -3.60
N THR A 8 -11.82 9.11 -3.21
CA THR A 8 -11.81 7.96 -4.14
C THR A 8 -12.91 6.92 -3.86
N GLY A 9 -13.70 7.12 -2.80
CA GLY A 9 -14.74 6.17 -2.34
C GLY A 9 -14.27 5.33 -1.14
N GLY A 10 -14.64 4.07 -1.12
CA GLY A 10 -14.39 3.15 0.00
C GLY A 10 -15.30 3.40 1.21
N THR A 11 -15.09 2.66 2.32
CA THR A 11 -15.93 2.71 3.54
C THR A 11 -16.06 4.13 4.10
N ILE A 12 -15.00 4.91 4.07
CA ILE A 12 -15.01 6.33 4.49
C ILE A 12 -15.87 7.22 3.60
N GLY A 13 -16.23 6.75 2.41
CA GLY A 13 -17.09 7.42 1.43
C GLY A 13 -18.46 6.76 1.26
N THR A 14 -18.87 5.86 2.16
CA THR A 14 -20.14 5.12 2.08
C THR A 14 -21.12 5.55 3.16
N SER A 15 -22.42 5.35 2.88
CA SER A 15 -23.51 5.36 3.86
C SER A 15 -24.25 4.03 3.83
N ILE A 16 -25.01 3.71 4.90
CA ILE A 16 -25.80 2.48 4.97
C ILE A 16 -27.20 2.76 4.41
N LYS A 17 -27.55 2.07 3.30
CA LYS A 17 -28.88 2.10 2.69
C LYS A 17 -29.42 0.68 2.58
N ASP A 18 -30.62 0.45 3.08
CA ASP A 18 -31.29 -0.87 3.04
C ASP A 18 -30.43 -2.04 3.61
N GLY A 19 -29.57 -1.74 4.61
CA GLY A 19 -28.68 -2.72 5.22
C GLY A 19 -27.37 -2.97 4.47
N TRP A 20 -27.10 -2.25 3.38
CA TRP A 20 -25.89 -2.34 2.58
C TRP A 20 -25.10 -1.03 2.62
N ALA A 21 -23.78 -1.13 2.71
CA ALA A 21 -22.89 0.02 2.53
C ALA A 21 -22.76 0.33 1.04
N ASP A 22 -23.08 1.56 0.63
CA ASP A 22 -22.95 2.02 -0.75
C ASP A 22 -22.37 3.44 -0.78
N ILE A 23 -21.78 3.80 -1.90
CA ILE A 23 -21.11 5.09 -2.07
C ILE A 23 -22.11 6.23 -1.93
N ASP A 24 -21.77 7.23 -1.10
CA ASP A 24 -22.56 8.44 -0.93
C ASP A 24 -21.70 9.70 -1.11
N ALA A 25 -22.05 10.50 -2.10
CA ALA A 25 -21.35 11.74 -2.42
C ALA A 25 -21.38 12.80 -1.28
N ASN A 26 -22.26 12.67 -0.30
CA ASN A 26 -22.39 13.60 0.81
C ASN A 26 -21.40 13.30 1.95
N THR A 27 -20.83 12.11 2.02
CA THR A 27 -19.89 11.70 3.10
C THR A 27 -18.66 12.58 3.15
N LYS A 28 -18.22 13.14 2.00
CA LYS A 28 -17.10 14.10 1.93
C LYS A 28 -17.36 15.35 2.79
N TYR A 29 -18.57 15.86 2.80
CA TYR A 29 -18.92 17.04 3.62
C TYR A 29 -18.93 16.68 5.10
N VAL A 30 -19.47 15.53 5.45
CA VAL A 30 -19.49 15.03 6.85
C VAL A 30 -18.06 14.91 7.40
N LEU A 31 -17.12 14.38 6.60
CA LEU A 31 -15.72 14.25 7.01
C LEU A 31 -15.05 15.62 7.23
N LEU A 32 -15.22 16.55 6.30
CA LEU A 32 -14.62 17.88 6.39
C LEU A 32 -15.23 18.71 7.53
N ASP A 33 -16.55 18.67 7.69
CA ASP A 33 -17.28 19.41 8.72
C ASP A 33 -16.99 18.89 10.14
N SER A 34 -16.56 17.62 10.25
CA SER A 34 -16.15 17.02 11.54
C SER A 34 -14.85 17.60 12.11
N TYR A 35 -14.02 18.19 11.25
CA TYR A 35 -12.75 18.76 11.68
C TYR A 35 -12.95 20.14 12.34
N ASP A 36 -12.55 20.27 13.61
CA ASP A 36 -12.59 21.55 14.32
C ASP A 36 -11.52 22.51 13.75
N ASN A 37 -11.90 23.23 12.70
CA ASN A 37 -11.01 24.06 11.87
C ASN A 37 -10.67 25.41 12.53
N LYS A 38 -10.15 25.39 13.77
CA LYS A 38 -9.71 26.60 14.50
C LYS A 38 -8.58 27.32 13.77
N ASP A 39 -7.74 26.57 13.05
CA ASP A 39 -6.58 27.11 12.32
C ASP A 39 -6.95 27.67 10.94
N LYS A 40 -8.22 27.68 10.56
CA LYS A 40 -8.74 28.17 9.28
C LYS A 40 -8.00 27.58 8.08
N ILE A 41 -7.86 26.25 8.07
CA ILE A 41 -7.29 25.50 6.95
C ILE A 41 -8.27 25.60 5.77
N GLU A 42 -7.75 25.92 4.60
CA GLU A 42 -8.48 25.84 3.34
C GLU A 42 -8.43 24.39 2.82
N PHE A 43 -9.57 23.72 2.84
CA PHE A 43 -9.72 22.40 2.20
C PHE A 43 -10.21 22.59 0.76
N VAL A 44 -9.41 22.15 -0.20
CA VAL A 44 -9.80 22.02 -1.61
C VAL A 44 -10.13 20.56 -1.87
N THR A 45 -11.20 20.28 -2.57
CA THR A 45 -11.64 18.89 -2.80
C THR A 45 -11.55 18.50 -4.26
N SER A 46 -11.20 17.24 -4.51
CA SER A 46 -11.24 16.59 -5.81
C SER A 46 -11.81 15.19 -5.67
N SER A 47 -12.33 14.64 -6.77
CA SER A 47 -12.88 13.29 -6.81
C SER A 47 -12.67 12.72 -8.22
N PRO A 48 -11.47 12.23 -8.55
CA PRO A 48 -11.16 11.72 -9.88
C PRO A 48 -11.99 10.49 -10.24
N TYR A 49 -12.34 9.70 -9.26
CA TYR A 49 -13.27 8.57 -9.36
C TYR A 49 -13.93 8.31 -8.01
N SER A 50 -14.93 7.43 -8.00
CA SER A 50 -15.54 6.91 -6.78
C SER A 50 -15.85 5.43 -6.96
N THR A 51 -15.24 4.57 -6.13
CA THR A 51 -15.40 3.12 -6.23
C THR A 51 -15.32 2.45 -4.85
N LEU A 52 -15.92 1.27 -4.72
CA LEU A 52 -15.59 0.37 -3.61
C LEU A 52 -14.19 -0.21 -3.87
N SER A 53 -13.38 -0.30 -2.84
CA SER A 53 -11.93 -0.56 -3.00
C SER A 53 -11.59 -1.93 -3.58
N GLU A 54 -12.42 -2.94 -3.37
CA GLU A 54 -12.29 -4.26 -4.00
C GLU A 54 -12.37 -4.23 -5.53
N ASN A 55 -12.91 -3.14 -6.10
CA ASN A 55 -13.02 -2.92 -7.54
C ASN A 55 -11.87 -2.06 -8.11
N LEU A 56 -10.78 -1.90 -7.35
CA LEU A 56 -9.58 -1.17 -7.81
C LEU A 56 -9.05 -1.78 -9.12
N SER A 57 -8.73 -0.94 -10.09
CA SER A 57 -8.17 -1.35 -11.39
C SER A 57 -7.00 -0.44 -11.80
N ALA A 58 -6.28 -0.80 -12.85
CA ALA A 58 -5.24 0.01 -13.46
C ALA A 58 -5.72 1.44 -13.72
N LYS A 59 -6.89 1.59 -14.32
CA LYS A 59 -7.49 2.90 -14.60
C LYS A 59 -7.64 3.79 -13.36
N HIS A 60 -8.02 3.22 -12.22
CA HIS A 60 -8.16 3.97 -10.99
C HIS A 60 -6.80 4.45 -10.46
N LEU A 61 -5.76 3.60 -10.55
CA LEU A 61 -4.40 3.97 -10.20
C LEU A 61 -3.87 5.11 -11.07
N ASP A 62 -4.12 5.04 -12.39
CA ASP A 62 -3.72 6.08 -13.35
C ASP A 62 -4.40 7.41 -13.05
N MET A 63 -5.73 7.40 -12.80
CA MET A 63 -6.50 8.58 -12.46
C MET A 63 -6.00 9.23 -11.17
N LEU A 64 -5.71 8.41 -10.15
CA LEU A 64 -5.21 8.90 -8.87
C LEU A 64 -3.82 9.54 -9.01
N GLN A 65 -2.90 8.87 -9.70
CA GLN A 65 -1.55 9.40 -9.90
C GLN A 65 -1.56 10.70 -10.73
N LYS A 66 -2.38 10.78 -11.77
CA LYS A 66 -2.54 12.01 -12.56
C LYS A 66 -3.07 13.15 -11.71
N GLU A 67 -4.13 12.91 -10.92
CA GLU A 67 -4.70 13.91 -10.02
C GLU A 67 -3.67 14.41 -9.00
N ILE A 68 -2.91 13.52 -8.39
CA ILE A 68 -1.84 13.89 -7.45
C ILE A 68 -0.75 14.70 -8.19
N GLY A 69 -0.23 14.20 -9.32
CA GLY A 69 0.85 14.82 -10.07
C GLY A 69 0.52 16.24 -10.54
N GLU A 70 -0.70 16.46 -11.03
CA GLU A 70 -1.19 17.78 -11.44
C GLU A 70 -1.31 18.77 -10.26
N ASN A 71 -1.45 18.27 -9.05
CA ASN A 71 -1.63 19.10 -7.87
C ASN A 71 -0.34 19.27 -7.04
N LEU A 72 0.68 18.43 -7.20
CA LEU A 72 1.97 18.60 -6.54
C LEU A 72 2.71 19.88 -6.99
N THR A 73 2.38 20.42 -8.16
CA THR A 73 2.95 21.67 -8.70
C THR A 73 2.20 22.93 -8.24
N LYS A 74 1.08 22.75 -7.51
CA LYS A 74 0.26 23.83 -6.99
C LYS A 74 0.63 24.17 -5.55
N ASP A 75 0.15 25.29 -5.05
CA ASP A 75 0.43 25.78 -3.70
C ASP A 75 -0.44 25.07 -2.65
N PHE A 76 -0.12 23.78 -2.37
CA PHE A 76 -0.69 23.00 -1.29
C PHE A 76 0.37 22.67 -0.25
N ASP A 77 -0.02 22.67 1.03
CA ASP A 77 0.84 22.24 2.14
C ASP A 77 0.84 20.71 2.33
N GLY A 78 -0.12 20.01 1.72
CA GLY A 78 -0.23 18.56 1.73
C GLY A 78 -1.46 18.06 0.99
N ILE A 79 -1.48 16.75 0.74
CA ILE A 79 -2.58 16.04 0.07
C ILE A 79 -3.09 14.96 1.00
N ILE A 80 -4.41 14.85 1.17
CA ILE A 80 -5.06 13.72 1.85
C ILE A 80 -5.84 12.93 0.80
N VAL A 81 -5.68 11.62 0.79
CA VAL A 81 -6.42 10.71 -0.09
C VAL A 81 -7.33 9.83 0.77
N THR A 82 -8.65 9.95 0.63
CA THR A 82 -9.57 9.01 1.26
C THR A 82 -9.68 7.75 0.41
N HIS A 83 -9.64 6.57 1.03
CA HIS A 83 -9.61 5.31 0.32
C HIS A 83 -10.34 4.20 1.10
N GLY A 84 -10.76 3.14 0.44
CA GLY A 84 -11.30 1.95 1.10
C GLY A 84 -10.19 1.05 1.64
N THR A 85 -10.44 0.34 2.73
CA THR A 85 -9.46 -0.47 3.47
C THR A 85 -8.89 -1.63 2.66
N ASP A 86 -9.69 -2.31 1.81
CA ASP A 86 -9.28 -3.56 1.14
C ASP A 86 -8.04 -3.39 0.26
N THR A 87 -7.92 -2.25 -0.45
CA THR A 87 -6.82 -2.02 -1.38
C THR A 87 -6.08 -0.70 -1.15
N LEU A 88 -6.28 -0.06 0.01
CA LEU A 88 -5.55 1.15 0.39
C LEU A 88 -4.04 0.97 0.24
N GLN A 89 -3.50 -0.12 0.75
CA GLN A 89 -2.08 -0.43 0.75
C GLN A 89 -1.49 -0.61 -0.65
N TYR A 90 -2.29 -1.07 -1.61
CA TYR A 90 -1.89 -1.16 -3.03
C TYR A 90 -1.77 0.23 -3.66
N SER A 91 -2.81 1.06 -3.49
CA SER A 91 -2.82 2.43 -4.02
C SER A 91 -1.75 3.29 -3.36
N ALA A 92 -1.57 3.16 -2.05
CA ALA A 92 -0.56 3.91 -1.31
C ALA A 92 0.87 3.55 -1.75
N ALA A 93 1.16 2.25 -1.95
CA ALA A 93 2.45 1.80 -2.47
C ALA A 93 2.70 2.30 -3.91
N ALA A 94 1.68 2.22 -4.79
CA ALA A 94 1.78 2.75 -6.16
C ALA A 94 2.10 4.24 -6.18
N VAL A 95 1.43 5.02 -5.32
CA VAL A 95 1.66 6.46 -5.18
C VAL A 95 3.04 6.76 -4.60
N GLU A 96 3.52 5.98 -3.63
CA GLU A 96 4.88 6.18 -3.10
C GLU A 96 5.95 5.89 -4.16
N TYR A 97 5.82 4.84 -4.96
CA TYR A 97 6.74 4.59 -6.07
C TYR A 97 6.75 5.74 -7.09
N ALA A 98 5.59 6.31 -7.40
CA ALA A 98 5.49 7.41 -8.36
C ALA A 98 6.05 8.74 -7.82
N PHE A 99 5.89 9.01 -6.52
CA PHE A 99 6.11 10.33 -5.94
C PHE A 99 7.06 10.32 -4.72
N ASN A 100 7.84 9.26 -4.51
CA ASN A 100 8.86 9.27 -3.46
C ASN A 100 9.78 10.49 -3.63
N GLY A 101 10.05 11.19 -2.53
CA GLY A 101 10.82 12.44 -2.56
C GLY A 101 10.01 13.68 -2.93
N CYS A 102 8.66 13.61 -3.00
CA CYS A 102 7.82 14.81 -3.14
C CYS A 102 8.04 15.79 -1.98
N GLU A 103 7.82 17.08 -2.25
CA GLU A 103 8.13 18.16 -1.31
C GLU A 103 7.05 18.39 -0.25
N ILE A 104 5.89 17.77 -0.37
CA ILE A 104 4.77 17.84 0.58
C ILE A 104 4.30 16.43 0.96
N PRO A 105 3.73 16.25 2.17
CA PRO A 105 3.18 14.95 2.55
C PRO A 105 1.91 14.61 1.79
N ILE A 106 1.80 13.36 1.36
CA ILE A 106 0.59 12.73 0.81
C ILE A 106 0.14 11.69 1.84
N VAL A 107 -1.05 11.84 2.41
CA VAL A 107 -1.51 10.97 3.50
C VAL A 107 -2.79 10.26 3.11
N PHE A 108 -2.73 8.95 3.00
CA PHE A 108 -3.91 8.11 2.83
C PHE A 108 -4.66 7.93 4.15
N VAL A 109 -5.99 8.01 4.09
CA VAL A 109 -6.89 7.76 5.21
C VAL A 109 -8.02 6.83 4.80
N SER A 110 -8.46 6.00 5.74
CA SER A 110 -9.60 5.11 5.56
C SER A 110 -10.45 5.06 6.83
N ALA A 111 -11.48 4.23 6.83
CA ALA A 111 -12.30 3.97 8.00
C ALA A 111 -12.67 2.48 8.07
N ASP A 112 -12.70 1.93 9.27
CA ASP A 112 -13.14 0.56 9.56
C ASP A 112 -14.67 0.39 9.46
N TYR A 113 -15.40 1.45 9.78
CA TYR A 113 -16.85 1.53 9.66
C TYR A 113 -17.25 2.79 8.88
N PRO A 114 -18.42 2.82 8.23
CA PRO A 114 -18.99 4.03 7.67
C PRO A 114 -19.03 5.18 8.68
N LEU A 115 -18.88 6.43 8.22
CA LEU A 115 -18.80 7.60 9.10
C LEU A 115 -20.02 7.79 10.01
N GLU A 116 -21.18 7.22 9.65
CA GLU A 116 -22.40 7.26 10.45
C GLU A 116 -22.36 6.30 11.65
N ASP A 117 -21.50 5.28 11.62
CA ASP A 117 -21.35 4.32 12.71
C ASP A 117 -20.50 4.95 13.84
N PRO A 118 -20.98 4.94 15.10
CA PRO A 118 -20.26 5.54 16.22
C PRO A 118 -18.92 4.85 16.53
N ARG A 119 -18.66 3.67 15.98
CA ARG A 119 -17.39 2.94 16.15
C ARG A 119 -16.31 3.41 15.17
N THR A 120 -16.68 4.17 14.14
CA THR A 120 -15.76 4.55 13.06
C THR A 120 -14.49 5.24 13.57
N ASN A 121 -13.35 4.84 13.05
CA ASN A 121 -12.08 5.51 13.24
C ASN A 121 -11.81 6.58 12.16
N GLY A 122 -12.71 6.76 11.18
CA GLY A 122 -12.49 7.64 10.01
C GLY A 122 -12.22 9.10 10.39
N PHE A 123 -12.93 9.65 11.36
CA PHE A 123 -12.74 11.03 11.81
C PHE A 123 -11.38 11.27 12.45
N ILE A 124 -10.93 10.34 13.31
CA ILE A 124 -9.61 10.46 13.95
C ILE A 124 -8.49 10.25 12.93
N ASN A 125 -8.64 9.32 11.97
CA ASN A 125 -7.68 9.10 10.91
C ASN A 125 -7.50 10.35 10.05
N PHE A 126 -8.59 11.01 9.68
CA PHE A 126 -8.56 12.28 8.94
C PHE A 126 -7.92 13.41 9.76
N LYS A 127 -8.35 13.58 11.02
CA LYS A 127 -7.77 14.57 11.92
C LYS A 127 -6.25 14.41 12.04
N VAL A 128 -5.78 13.20 12.24
CA VAL A 128 -4.34 12.95 12.41
C VAL A 128 -3.57 13.17 11.11
N ALA A 129 -4.15 12.88 9.95
CA ALA A 129 -3.55 13.25 8.67
C ALA A 129 -3.35 14.78 8.55
N VAL A 130 -4.35 15.57 8.95
CA VAL A 130 -4.24 17.03 8.98
C VAL A 130 -3.16 17.48 9.97
N GLU A 131 -3.15 16.93 11.19
CA GLU A 131 -2.14 17.28 12.20
C GLU A 131 -0.72 16.89 11.77
N PHE A 132 -0.56 15.78 11.04
CA PHE A 132 0.71 15.37 10.46
C PHE A 132 1.21 16.37 9.42
N ILE A 133 0.34 16.81 8.50
CA ILE A 133 0.66 17.86 7.51
C ILE A 133 1.05 19.18 8.22
N LYS A 134 0.29 19.58 9.23
CA LYS A 134 0.58 20.77 10.04
C LYS A 134 1.94 20.70 10.73
N SER A 135 2.33 19.55 11.19
CA SER A 135 3.58 19.36 11.92
C SER A 135 4.82 19.60 11.06
N LYS A 136 4.70 19.51 9.73
CA LYS A 136 5.82 19.58 8.77
C LYS A 136 6.98 18.65 9.12
N SER A 137 6.64 17.52 9.76
CA SER A 137 7.65 16.59 10.30
C SER A 137 8.34 15.76 9.22
N ALA A 138 7.66 15.50 8.11
CA ALA A 138 8.23 14.73 6.99
C ALA A 138 7.41 14.94 5.71
N ASN A 139 8.08 14.72 4.59
CA ASN A 139 7.48 14.68 3.25
C ASN A 139 7.52 13.24 2.74
N GLY A 140 6.68 12.89 1.78
CA GLY A 140 6.53 11.55 1.24
C GLY A 140 5.10 11.03 1.32
N VAL A 141 4.93 9.71 1.18
CA VAL A 141 3.60 9.08 1.14
C VAL A 141 3.38 8.23 2.38
N PHE A 142 2.28 8.51 3.07
CA PHE A 142 1.97 7.91 4.37
C PHE A 142 0.53 7.39 4.42
N VAL A 143 0.26 6.57 5.44
CA VAL A 143 -1.08 6.12 5.81
C VAL A 143 -1.33 6.49 7.26
N SER A 144 -2.39 7.22 7.55
CA SER A 144 -2.84 7.54 8.92
C SER A 144 -3.97 6.60 9.31
N TYR A 145 -3.76 5.80 10.37
CA TYR A 145 -4.75 4.85 10.81
C TYR A 145 -4.68 4.57 12.32
N LYS A 146 -5.84 4.63 12.98
CA LYS A 146 -6.01 4.26 14.38
C LYS A 146 -6.53 2.83 14.46
N ASN A 147 -5.75 1.94 15.04
CA ASN A 147 -6.16 0.58 15.32
C ASN A 147 -7.17 0.54 16.50
N ASN A 148 -8.05 -0.47 16.49
CA ASN A 148 -9.13 -0.55 17.46
C ASN A 148 -8.65 -0.86 18.89
N ASP A 149 -7.52 -1.53 19.00
CA ASP A 149 -6.88 -1.96 20.25
C ASP A 149 -5.79 -1.00 20.77
N GLU A 150 -5.62 0.16 20.10
CA GLU A 150 -4.59 1.15 20.44
C GLU A 150 -5.21 2.49 20.86
N ASP A 151 -4.58 3.18 21.79
CA ASP A 151 -4.99 4.54 22.22
C ASP A 151 -4.44 5.62 21.29
N VAL A 152 -3.39 5.32 20.52
CA VAL A 152 -2.72 6.22 19.59
C VAL A 152 -3.17 6.00 18.14
N THR A 153 -2.94 6.99 17.28
CA THR A 153 -3.09 6.81 15.83
C THR A 153 -1.72 6.66 15.21
N ASN A 154 -1.55 5.64 14.40
CA ASN A 154 -0.31 5.34 13.71
C ASN A 154 -0.21 6.06 12.37
N ILE A 155 1.00 6.48 12.01
CA ILE A 155 1.35 7.00 10.70
C ILE A 155 2.39 6.06 10.10
N HIS A 156 2.02 5.40 9.02
CA HIS A 156 2.82 4.37 8.37
C HIS A 156 3.44 4.92 7.08
N ILE A 157 4.64 4.46 6.70
CA ILE A 157 5.18 4.64 5.35
C ILE A 157 4.39 3.73 4.41
N ALA A 158 3.95 4.25 3.27
CA ALA A 158 3.01 3.56 2.39
C ALA A 158 3.50 2.20 1.89
N THR A 159 4.76 2.08 1.44
CA THR A 159 5.33 0.81 0.96
C THR A 159 5.61 -0.20 2.08
N ARG A 160 5.54 0.21 3.34
CA ARG A 160 5.75 -0.67 4.50
C ARG A 160 4.47 -1.19 5.13
N VAL A 161 3.31 -0.79 4.61
CA VAL A 161 2.02 -1.27 5.09
C VAL A 161 1.81 -2.73 4.70
N LEU A 162 1.45 -3.56 5.68
CA LEU A 162 1.11 -4.97 5.49
C LEU A 162 -0.33 -5.11 4.96
N GLN A 163 -0.62 -6.25 4.35
CA GLN A 163 -2.00 -6.59 4.01
C GLN A 163 -2.83 -6.78 5.27
N HIS A 164 -4.09 -6.35 5.24
CA HIS A 164 -5.07 -6.69 6.26
C HIS A 164 -5.17 -8.20 6.46
N CYS A 165 -5.29 -8.60 7.71
CA CYS A 165 -5.65 -9.98 8.05
C CYS A 165 -7.16 -10.16 7.95
N GLU A 166 -7.60 -11.39 7.68
CA GLU A 166 -9.01 -11.74 7.73
C GLU A 166 -9.59 -11.44 9.13
N TYR A 167 -10.79 -10.86 9.19
CA TYR A 167 -11.49 -10.48 10.43
C TYR A 167 -10.77 -9.44 11.31
N ASP A 168 -9.72 -8.80 10.81
CA ASP A 168 -8.98 -7.75 11.52
C ASP A 168 -9.04 -6.45 10.71
N ALA A 169 -9.59 -5.40 11.29
CA ALA A 169 -9.65 -4.07 10.68
C ALA A 169 -8.38 -3.23 10.93
N ASN A 170 -7.39 -3.76 11.66
CA ASN A 170 -6.18 -3.04 12.01
C ASN A 170 -5.17 -2.99 10.86
N ILE A 171 -4.37 -1.93 10.83
CA ILE A 171 -3.26 -1.74 9.88
C ILE A 171 -1.93 -1.80 10.63
N TYR A 172 -1.00 -2.57 10.07
CA TYR A 172 0.34 -2.73 10.63
C TYR A 172 1.42 -2.43 9.58
N SER A 173 2.59 -2.00 10.04
CA SER A 173 3.80 -1.90 9.23
C SER A 173 4.75 -3.07 9.49
N ILE A 174 5.74 -3.23 8.62
CA ILE A 174 6.86 -4.17 8.82
C ILE A 174 7.42 -3.98 10.25
N ASP A 175 7.64 -5.09 10.94
CA ASP A 175 8.14 -5.15 12.34
C ASP A 175 7.21 -4.47 13.37
N ASN A 176 5.97 -4.19 13.02
CA ASN A 176 5.05 -3.38 13.81
C ASN A 176 5.64 -2.01 14.20
N LYS A 177 6.36 -1.38 13.25
CA LYS A 177 7.03 -0.09 13.45
C LYS A 177 6.43 0.98 12.55
N PRO A 178 5.41 1.72 13.01
CA PRO A 178 4.92 2.89 12.29
C PRO A 178 6.00 3.97 12.22
N PHE A 179 5.92 4.84 11.21
CA PHE A 179 6.83 5.96 11.03
C PHE A 179 6.69 7.00 12.16
N ALA A 180 5.46 7.27 12.55
CA ALA A 180 5.14 8.16 13.65
C ALA A 180 3.89 7.68 14.38
N VAL A 181 3.67 8.21 15.57
CA VAL A 181 2.45 8.05 16.35
C VAL A 181 1.88 9.41 16.71
N TYR A 182 0.57 9.46 16.92
CA TYR A 182 -0.15 10.64 17.38
C TYR A 182 -0.91 10.31 18.68
N ASP A 183 -0.53 10.99 19.76
CA ASP A 183 -1.16 10.95 21.08
C ASP A 183 -1.53 12.36 21.59
N GLY A 184 -2.09 13.19 20.71
CA GLY A 184 -2.30 14.62 20.93
C GLY A 184 -1.24 15.49 20.25
N LYS A 185 -0.10 14.92 19.89
CA LYS A 185 0.94 15.53 19.03
C LYS A 185 1.62 14.44 18.20
N VAL A 186 2.20 14.85 17.05
CA VAL A 186 2.98 13.95 16.21
C VAL A 186 4.34 13.67 16.87
N GLN A 187 4.69 12.38 16.99
CA GLN A 187 5.98 11.91 17.50
C GLN A 187 6.59 10.95 16.49
N LEU A 188 7.75 11.32 15.94
CA LEU A 188 8.45 10.46 14.98
C LEU A 188 9.11 9.27 15.70
N ASN A 189 8.97 8.09 15.13
CA ASN A 189 9.73 6.92 15.53
C ASN A 189 11.09 6.91 14.81
N ASN A 190 12.04 6.11 15.32
CA ASN A 190 13.35 5.96 14.69
C ASN A 190 13.27 5.00 13.48
N VAL A 191 12.51 5.39 12.46
CA VAL A 191 12.40 4.68 11.19
C VAL A 191 13.16 5.47 10.14
N LYS A 192 14.19 4.86 9.56
CA LYS A 192 14.99 5.51 8.53
C LYS A 192 14.19 5.64 7.24
N THR A 193 14.23 6.83 6.67
CA THR A 193 13.76 7.12 5.32
C THR A 193 14.93 7.55 4.45
N GLU A 194 14.88 7.22 3.19
CA GLU A 194 15.88 7.59 2.20
C GLU A 194 15.22 8.30 1.03
N ASN A 195 15.80 9.42 0.60
CA ASN A 195 15.38 10.08 -0.64
C ASN A 195 15.98 9.30 -1.82
N ILE A 196 15.23 8.31 -2.28
CA ILE A 196 15.55 7.54 -3.48
C ILE A 196 14.74 8.12 -4.64
N ASN A 197 15.26 8.07 -5.84
CA ASN A 197 14.57 8.56 -7.02
C ASN A 197 13.24 7.80 -7.21
N ASN A 198 12.16 8.54 -7.48
CA ASN A 198 10.88 7.95 -7.86
C ASN A 198 10.90 7.46 -9.31
N ILE A 199 9.89 6.68 -9.68
CA ILE A 199 9.73 6.15 -11.05
C ILE A 199 8.84 7.03 -11.93
N GLY A 200 8.26 8.09 -11.38
CA GLY A 200 7.26 8.92 -12.03
C GLY A 200 5.89 8.26 -12.12
N ILE A 201 4.98 8.94 -12.80
CA ILE A 201 3.62 8.43 -13.07
C ILE A 201 3.72 7.21 -13.98
N VAL A 202 2.97 6.16 -13.64
CA VAL A 202 2.91 4.90 -14.38
C VAL A 202 1.52 4.75 -15.00
N ASP A 203 1.47 4.56 -16.31
CA ASP A 203 0.24 4.10 -16.99
C ASP A 203 0.16 2.58 -16.81
N TYR A 204 -0.61 2.14 -15.81
CA TYR A 204 -0.70 0.73 -15.45
C TYR A 204 -1.39 -0.10 -16.54
N VAL A 205 -0.74 -1.17 -16.98
CA VAL A 205 -1.39 -2.14 -17.91
C VAL A 205 -2.52 -2.87 -17.19
N GLU A 206 -3.62 -3.09 -17.89
CA GLU A 206 -4.68 -3.96 -17.37
C GLU A 206 -4.19 -5.42 -17.36
N ASN A 207 -4.57 -6.16 -16.32
CA ASN A 207 -4.27 -7.60 -16.17
C ASN A 207 -2.78 -7.95 -16.36
N PRO A 208 -1.89 -7.54 -15.46
CA PRO A 208 -0.44 -7.71 -15.60
C PRO A 208 0.04 -9.16 -15.58
N CYS A 209 -0.84 -10.16 -15.48
CA CYS A 209 -0.53 -11.59 -15.41
C CYS A 209 0.55 -11.94 -14.37
N ILE A 210 0.45 -11.39 -13.18
CA ILE A 210 1.30 -11.71 -12.04
C ILE A 210 0.68 -12.89 -11.29
N LEU A 211 1.39 -14.02 -11.25
CA LEU A 211 0.94 -15.19 -10.48
C LEU A 211 1.34 -15.04 -9.01
N SER A 212 0.37 -14.79 -8.18
CA SER A 212 0.51 -14.63 -6.73
C SER A 212 0.17 -15.95 -6.03
N ILE A 213 1.14 -16.53 -5.30
CA ILE A 213 0.98 -17.84 -4.65
C ILE A 213 1.25 -17.69 -3.16
N GLU A 214 0.24 -17.93 -2.34
CA GLU A 214 0.39 -18.03 -0.90
C GLU A 214 0.80 -19.47 -0.49
N SER A 215 1.67 -19.57 0.52
CA SER A 215 2.14 -20.87 1.01
C SER A 215 1.11 -21.52 1.91
N TYR A 216 0.81 -22.77 1.65
CA TYR A 216 -0.05 -23.61 2.48
C TYR A 216 0.44 -25.06 2.47
N PRO A 217 0.13 -25.86 3.51
CA PRO A 217 0.48 -27.28 3.54
C PRO A 217 -0.19 -28.04 2.38
N GLY A 218 0.57 -28.88 1.69
CA GLY A 218 0.07 -29.66 0.56
C GLY A 218 0.01 -28.93 -0.79
N ASN A 219 0.53 -27.70 -0.90
CA ASN A 219 0.64 -27.03 -2.19
C ASN A 219 1.53 -27.86 -3.13
N ASN A 220 0.96 -28.30 -4.25
CA ASN A 220 1.65 -29.09 -5.26
C ASN A 220 2.24 -28.26 -6.39
N TYR A 221 2.06 -26.92 -6.35
CA TYR A 221 2.54 -25.98 -7.35
C TYR A 221 2.11 -26.29 -8.80
N ALA A 222 0.97 -26.94 -9.00
CA ALA A 222 0.42 -27.27 -10.31
C ALA A 222 -0.27 -26.07 -10.96
N TYR A 223 0.48 -24.99 -11.20
CA TYR A 223 0.00 -23.76 -11.82
C TYR A 223 0.38 -23.70 -13.30
N CYS A 224 -0.52 -23.16 -14.13
CA CYS A 224 -0.20 -22.85 -15.51
C CYS A 224 0.64 -21.56 -15.57
N LEU A 225 1.75 -21.61 -16.31
CA LEU A 225 2.64 -20.46 -16.49
C LEU A 225 2.52 -19.81 -17.88
N ASP A 226 1.48 -20.12 -18.63
CA ASP A 226 1.28 -19.52 -19.94
C ASP A 226 0.86 -18.05 -19.78
N ASN A 227 1.56 -17.15 -20.45
CA ASN A 227 1.39 -15.69 -20.37
C ASN A 227 1.66 -15.08 -18.97
N VAL A 228 2.28 -15.81 -18.05
CA VAL A 228 2.68 -15.25 -16.76
C VAL A 228 3.91 -14.37 -16.93
N ASN A 229 3.83 -13.11 -16.48
CA ASN A 229 4.94 -12.15 -16.55
C ASN A 229 5.90 -12.27 -15.38
N ALA A 230 5.38 -12.60 -14.20
CA ALA A 230 6.17 -12.78 -12.98
C ALA A 230 5.41 -13.65 -11.97
N ILE A 231 6.14 -14.27 -11.05
CA ILE A 231 5.59 -15.05 -9.94
C ILE A 231 6.04 -14.40 -8.65
N ILE A 232 5.11 -14.21 -7.71
CA ILE A 232 5.41 -13.76 -6.36
C ILE A 232 4.94 -14.83 -5.38
N LEU A 233 5.86 -15.35 -4.59
CA LEU A 233 5.60 -16.34 -3.55
C LEU A 233 5.53 -15.65 -2.19
N LYS A 234 4.40 -15.78 -1.51
CA LYS A 234 4.22 -15.34 -0.13
C LYS A 234 4.58 -16.52 0.78
N PRO A 235 5.75 -16.50 1.43
CA PRO A 235 6.20 -17.57 2.29
C PRO A 235 5.43 -17.60 3.61
N TYR A 236 5.68 -18.58 4.45
CA TYR A 236 5.28 -18.52 5.86
C TYR A 236 5.95 -17.33 6.57
N HIS A 237 5.43 -16.93 7.71
CA HIS A 237 5.93 -15.76 8.46
C HIS A 237 7.45 -15.77 8.75
N SER A 238 8.07 -16.94 8.70
CA SER A 238 9.52 -17.14 8.89
C SER A 238 10.34 -17.00 7.59
N GLY A 239 9.71 -16.64 6.47
CA GLY A 239 10.36 -16.58 5.16
C GLY A 239 10.62 -17.94 4.51
N THR A 240 10.02 -19.01 5.03
CA THR A 240 10.24 -20.38 4.56
C THR A 240 9.13 -20.84 3.62
N LEU A 241 9.51 -21.75 2.70
CA LEU A 241 8.62 -22.49 1.81
C LEU A 241 8.85 -23.99 2.01
N ASN A 242 7.93 -24.82 1.56
CA ASN A 242 8.14 -26.28 1.59
C ASN A 242 9.13 -26.69 0.49
N THR A 243 10.37 -26.98 0.88
CA THR A 243 11.45 -27.45 0.02
C THR A 243 11.74 -28.95 0.21
N ALA A 244 10.98 -29.64 1.05
CA ALA A 244 11.21 -31.07 1.36
C ALA A 244 10.71 -32.00 0.25
N ASN A 245 9.80 -31.53 -0.59
CA ASN A 245 9.33 -32.25 -1.76
C ASN A 245 9.78 -31.57 -3.04
N ASN A 246 9.70 -32.24 -4.17
CA ASN A 246 10.15 -31.69 -5.44
C ASN A 246 9.18 -30.70 -6.07
N CYS A 247 7.97 -30.49 -5.53
CA CYS A 247 6.94 -29.69 -6.19
C CYS A 247 7.38 -28.24 -6.42
N LEU A 248 7.91 -27.57 -5.40
CA LEU A 248 8.46 -26.20 -5.53
C LEU A 248 9.68 -26.21 -6.47
N VAL A 249 10.57 -27.19 -6.32
CA VAL A 249 11.80 -27.32 -7.14
C VAL A 249 11.44 -27.41 -8.62
N ASP A 250 10.54 -28.31 -8.97
CA ASP A 250 10.12 -28.55 -10.35
C ASP A 250 9.35 -27.34 -10.92
N PHE A 251 8.55 -26.68 -10.09
CA PHE A 251 7.87 -25.44 -10.44
C PHE A 251 8.87 -24.30 -10.76
N CYS A 252 9.87 -24.08 -9.92
CA CYS A 252 10.89 -23.05 -10.18
C CYS A 252 11.71 -23.38 -11.44
N LYS A 253 12.07 -24.66 -11.65
CA LYS A 253 12.73 -25.08 -12.90
C LYS A 253 11.87 -24.81 -14.13
N LEU A 254 10.55 -25.03 -14.04
CA LEU A 254 9.62 -24.74 -15.12
C LEU A 254 9.54 -23.22 -15.37
N ALA A 255 9.45 -22.42 -14.31
CA ALA A 255 9.45 -20.96 -14.40
C ALA A 255 10.72 -20.45 -15.09
N ASN A 256 11.91 -20.90 -14.66
CA ASN A 256 13.18 -20.55 -15.26
C ASN A 256 13.25 -20.96 -16.75
N LYS A 257 12.78 -22.15 -17.09
CA LYS A 257 12.72 -22.61 -18.50
C LYS A 257 11.83 -21.71 -19.37
N LYS A 258 10.80 -21.12 -18.79
CA LYS A 258 9.88 -20.18 -19.47
C LYS A 258 10.34 -18.71 -19.37
N ASN A 259 11.49 -18.43 -18.74
CA ASN A 259 11.98 -17.09 -18.43
C ASN A 259 10.96 -16.24 -17.62
N VAL A 260 10.24 -16.88 -16.70
CA VAL A 260 9.32 -16.20 -15.78
C VAL A 260 10.03 -16.01 -14.44
N PRO A 261 10.33 -14.78 -14.02
CA PRO A 261 11.02 -14.50 -12.77
C PRO A 261 10.16 -14.88 -11.57
N VAL A 262 10.80 -15.47 -10.54
CA VAL A 262 10.18 -15.87 -9.29
C VAL A 262 10.73 -15.01 -8.16
N PHE A 263 9.85 -14.38 -7.41
CA PHE A 263 10.19 -13.54 -6.25
C PHE A 263 9.65 -14.13 -4.96
N VAL A 264 10.42 -14.02 -3.88
CA VAL A 264 9.99 -14.36 -2.52
C VAL A 264 10.15 -13.12 -1.64
N THR A 265 9.10 -12.74 -0.94
CA THR A 265 9.06 -11.60 -0.03
C THR A 265 9.12 -12.05 1.44
N GLY A 266 9.33 -11.11 2.37
CA GLY A 266 9.25 -11.41 3.80
C GLY A 266 10.34 -12.37 4.30
N THR A 267 11.48 -12.39 3.62
CA THR A 267 12.64 -13.17 4.05
C THR A 267 13.36 -12.45 5.20
N ASN A 268 13.55 -13.16 6.31
CA ASN A 268 14.15 -12.57 7.51
C ASN A 268 15.63 -12.22 7.30
N TYR A 269 16.03 -11.07 7.83
CA TYR A 269 17.43 -10.64 7.95
C TYR A 269 18.20 -11.32 9.11
N GLY A 270 17.64 -12.35 9.72
CA GLY A 270 18.20 -13.03 10.86
C GLY A 270 18.84 -14.37 10.52
N VAL A 271 18.60 -15.34 11.38
CA VAL A 271 19.07 -16.72 11.16
C VAL A 271 18.30 -17.31 9.98
N ALA A 272 19.02 -17.65 8.89
CA ALA A 272 18.43 -18.34 7.76
C ALA A 272 18.13 -19.81 8.13
N TYR A 273 16.94 -20.26 7.77
CA TYR A 273 16.61 -21.68 7.90
C TYR A 273 17.33 -22.50 6.82
N LYS A 274 17.73 -23.75 7.17
CA LYS A 274 18.38 -24.64 6.21
C LYS A 274 17.54 -24.86 4.94
N SER A 275 16.21 -24.83 5.06
CA SER A 275 15.26 -24.96 3.94
C SER A 275 15.31 -23.78 2.95
N THR A 276 15.83 -22.62 3.36
CA THR A 276 15.96 -21.45 2.47
C THR A 276 17.27 -21.43 1.68
N ALA A 277 18.23 -22.28 2.04
CA ALA A 277 19.54 -22.33 1.38
C ALA A 277 19.44 -22.68 -0.13
N ILE A 278 18.41 -23.43 -0.52
CA ILE A 278 18.19 -23.84 -1.91
C ILE A 278 17.63 -22.73 -2.81
N TYR A 279 17.13 -21.62 -2.24
CA TYR A 279 16.43 -20.61 -3.04
C TYR A 279 17.32 -20.01 -4.15
N SER A 280 18.59 -19.77 -3.88
CA SER A 280 19.53 -19.27 -4.89
C SER A 280 19.77 -20.28 -6.02
N GLU A 281 19.82 -21.58 -5.69
CA GLU A 281 19.98 -22.65 -6.68
C GLU A 281 18.73 -22.81 -7.57
N LEU A 282 17.56 -22.44 -7.04
CA LEU A 282 16.29 -22.46 -7.76
C LEU A 282 16.07 -21.25 -8.65
N GLY A 283 17.01 -20.27 -8.66
CA GLY A 283 16.85 -19.01 -9.39
C GLY A 283 15.71 -18.14 -8.83
N VAL A 284 15.46 -18.23 -7.53
CA VAL A 284 14.45 -17.41 -6.85
C VAL A 284 15.08 -16.09 -6.39
N ASN A 285 14.45 -14.99 -6.76
CA ASN A 285 14.86 -13.66 -6.33
C ASN A 285 14.30 -13.39 -4.92
N LEU A 286 15.20 -13.25 -3.95
CA LEU A 286 14.83 -12.85 -2.60
C LEU A 286 14.69 -11.34 -2.55
N VAL A 287 13.52 -10.85 -2.15
CA VAL A 287 13.26 -9.41 -1.98
C VAL A 287 13.20 -9.10 -0.48
N PRO A 288 14.31 -8.62 0.10
CA PRO A 288 14.44 -8.44 1.53
C PRO A 288 13.78 -7.14 2.05
N TYR A 289 13.28 -6.30 1.17
CA TYR A 289 12.60 -5.04 1.52
C TYR A 289 11.23 -4.99 0.89
N GLY A 290 10.37 -4.22 1.53
CA GLY A 290 8.99 -4.08 1.13
C GLY A 290 8.10 -5.20 1.62
N THR A 291 6.83 -4.90 1.64
CA THR A 291 5.79 -5.87 1.93
C THR A 291 5.48 -6.68 0.67
N TYR A 292 4.80 -7.80 0.85
CA TYR A 292 4.26 -8.55 -0.29
C TYR A 292 3.48 -7.65 -1.27
N ILE A 293 2.67 -6.73 -0.75
CA ILE A 293 1.87 -5.80 -1.55
C ILE A 293 2.74 -4.79 -2.29
N SER A 294 3.69 -4.16 -1.60
CA SER A 294 4.57 -3.19 -2.24
C SER A 294 5.40 -3.83 -3.36
N VAL A 295 5.90 -5.06 -3.14
CA VAL A 295 6.61 -5.82 -4.17
C VAL A 295 5.70 -6.19 -5.34
N TYR A 296 4.44 -6.60 -5.07
CA TYR A 296 3.45 -6.84 -6.12
C TYR A 296 3.24 -5.58 -6.98
N MET A 297 3.04 -4.42 -6.36
CA MET A 297 2.88 -3.15 -7.07
C MET A 297 4.13 -2.74 -7.83
N LYS A 298 5.31 -3.03 -7.31
CA LYS A 298 6.58 -2.80 -7.98
C LYS A 298 6.75 -3.67 -9.23
N ILE A 299 6.36 -4.96 -9.16
CA ILE A 299 6.33 -5.84 -10.32
C ILE A 299 5.36 -5.30 -11.37
N TRP A 300 4.16 -4.89 -10.96
CA TRP A 300 3.16 -4.34 -11.86
C TRP A 300 3.66 -3.06 -12.54
N ALA A 301 4.26 -2.15 -11.78
CA ALA A 301 4.88 -0.94 -12.34
C ALA A 301 6.01 -1.29 -13.33
N GLY A 302 6.87 -2.25 -13.00
CA GLY A 302 7.94 -2.72 -13.88
C GLY A 302 7.43 -3.27 -15.21
N ILE A 303 6.37 -4.09 -15.16
CA ILE A 303 5.68 -4.60 -16.36
C ILE A 303 5.14 -3.44 -17.19
N SER A 304 4.43 -2.51 -16.56
CA SER A 304 3.79 -1.35 -17.22
C SER A 304 4.82 -0.43 -17.88
N LEU A 305 5.99 -0.27 -17.28
CA LEU A 305 7.08 0.55 -17.80
C LEU A 305 7.98 -0.19 -18.81
N GLY A 306 7.71 -1.47 -19.09
CA GLY A 306 8.54 -2.30 -19.98
C GLY A 306 9.97 -2.49 -19.45
N LYS A 307 10.18 -2.50 -18.12
CA LYS A 307 11.49 -2.66 -17.50
C LYS A 307 11.87 -4.15 -17.39
N PRO A 308 13.19 -4.48 -17.38
CA PRO A 308 13.64 -5.80 -16.94
C PRO A 308 13.21 -6.03 -15.49
N ILE A 309 12.23 -6.94 -15.29
CA ILE A 309 11.49 -7.04 -14.02
C ILE A 309 12.43 -7.41 -12.86
N GLU A 310 13.37 -8.35 -13.07
CA GLU A 310 14.30 -8.77 -12.02
C GLU A 310 15.18 -7.62 -11.52
N ASP A 311 15.80 -6.90 -12.44
CA ASP A 311 16.64 -5.75 -12.10
C ASP A 311 15.81 -4.65 -11.42
N PHE A 312 14.62 -4.39 -11.95
CA PHE A 312 13.75 -3.35 -11.43
C PHE A 312 13.26 -3.65 -10.01
N VAL A 313 12.87 -4.90 -9.73
CA VAL A 313 12.39 -5.31 -8.41
C VAL A 313 13.51 -5.40 -7.38
N ASN A 314 14.70 -5.86 -7.78
CA ASN A 314 15.84 -6.00 -6.88
C ASN A 314 16.48 -4.67 -6.48
N ASN A 315 16.22 -3.58 -7.22
CA ASN A 315 16.69 -2.25 -6.86
C ASN A 315 15.68 -1.54 -5.94
N ARG A 316 16.16 -0.95 -4.86
CA ARG A 316 15.32 -0.16 -3.97
C ARG A 316 14.90 1.15 -4.66
N ILE A 317 13.60 1.48 -4.63
CA ILE A 317 13.02 2.64 -5.32
C ILE A 317 12.39 3.64 -4.33
N ALA A 318 11.83 3.15 -3.24
CA ALA A 318 11.14 3.94 -2.23
C ALA A 318 11.59 3.58 -0.81
N ASN A 319 10.79 3.88 0.19
CA ASN A 319 11.11 3.56 1.60
C ASN A 319 10.69 2.14 2.02
N GLU A 320 10.63 1.24 1.07
CA GLU A 320 10.29 -0.17 1.28
C GLU A 320 11.25 -0.92 2.22
#